data_5f2b7fd9e1a8774145376f8876d710ca
#
_entry.id   5f2b7fd9e1a8774145376f8876d710ca
#
_cell.length_a   1.000
_cell.length_b   1.000
_cell.length_c   1.000
_cell.angle_alpha   90.00
_cell.angle_beta   90.00
_cell.angle_gamma   90.00
#
_symmetry.space_group_name_H-M   'P 1'
#
loop_
_entity.id
_entity.type
_entity.pdbx_description
1 polymer ?
#
loop_
_entity_poly.entity_id
_entity_poly.type
_entity_poly.pdbx_seq_one_letter_code
_entity_poly.pdbx_strand_id
1 'polypeptide(L)'
;RDTVRRVLAQDGQAVPPSPLRPSRIDAYRPFILATLAKFPALTAARLHAMVGERGYVGCDSHFRHLIAELRPRPPAEAYLRLRTLPGEQAQVDWAHFGHLAVGRARRPLMAFVMVLSHSRMIFLRFFLDARMDSFLRGHVEAFVAFDGCPRVALYDNLKSAVLERVDHVSGSAIRFNPELLALAAHYRFEPRPVAVARGNEKGRVERAIRFIRDSFFAGRSFTDLPDLNAQARTWCLGKAADRPWPEDSTVSVREAFQAENRGLMALPETAFALGERVAVKVGKTPYVRFDTNDYSVPHTHVRRTLAVLADEQWVRVLDGAIELARHRRC
;
A
#
# COMPACT_ATOMS: atom_id res chain seq x y z
N ARG A 1 -49.48 9.53 -2.79
CA ARG A 1 -50.35 9.83 -1.62
C ARG A 1 -51.39 8.71 -1.39
N ASP A 2 -51.97 8.10 -2.42
CA ASP A 2 -53.01 7.05 -2.27
C ASP A 2 -52.44 5.72 -1.76
N THR A 3 -51.20 5.38 -2.10
CA THR A 3 -50.53 4.16 -1.61
C THR A 3 -50.29 4.22 -0.10
N VAL A 4 -49.89 5.38 0.42
CA VAL A 4 -49.66 5.57 1.87
C VAL A 4 -50.96 5.53 2.64
N ARG A 5 -52.03 6.15 2.13
CA ARG A 5 -53.39 6.08 2.72
C ARG A 5 -53.92 4.66 2.77
N ARG A 6 -53.71 3.86 1.70
CA ARG A 6 -54.16 2.47 1.63
C ARG A 6 -53.39 1.58 2.62
N VAL A 7 -52.08 1.81 2.81
CA VAL A 7 -51.25 1.08 3.80
C VAL A 7 -51.65 1.44 5.24
N LEU A 8 -51.94 2.73 5.49
CA LEU A 8 -52.40 3.19 6.80
C LEU A 8 -53.82 2.74 7.14
N ALA A 9 -54.67 2.48 6.16
CA ALA A 9 -56.05 1.98 6.34
C ALA A 9 -56.11 0.45 6.54
N GLN A 10 -55.00 -0.28 6.36
CA GLN A 10 -54.93 -1.73 6.50
C GLN A 10 -54.51 -2.22 7.90
N ASP A 11 -54.67 -1.40 8.92
CA ASP A 11 -54.67 -1.70 10.36
C ASP A 11 -53.92 -3.02 10.73
N GLY A 12 -52.62 -3.06 10.45
CA GLY A 12 -51.74 -4.17 10.86
C GLY A 12 -51.88 -5.50 10.12
N GLN A 13 -52.75 -5.62 9.11
CA GLN A 13 -52.80 -6.83 8.28
C GLN A 13 -51.66 -6.87 7.29
N ALA A 14 -50.83 -7.92 7.35
CA ALA A 14 -49.77 -8.16 6.38
C ALA A 14 -50.36 -8.19 4.96
N VAL A 15 -49.97 -7.29 4.09
CA VAL A 15 -50.33 -7.30 2.68
C VAL A 15 -49.87 -8.63 2.09
N PRO A 16 -50.76 -9.47 1.56
CA PRO A 16 -50.32 -10.72 0.95
C PRO A 16 -49.34 -10.42 -0.19
N PRO A 17 -48.26 -11.16 -0.32
CA PRO A 17 -47.26 -10.92 -1.35
C PRO A 17 -47.97 -10.95 -2.72
N SER A 18 -47.75 -9.92 -3.53
CA SER A 18 -48.31 -9.85 -4.88
C SER A 18 -47.88 -11.09 -5.67
N PRO A 19 -48.79 -11.79 -6.38
CA PRO A 19 -48.38 -12.97 -7.15
C PRO A 19 -47.25 -12.62 -8.10
N LEU A 20 -46.14 -13.34 -8.01
CA LEU A 20 -44.98 -13.14 -8.88
C LEU A 20 -45.42 -13.37 -10.33
N ARG A 21 -45.32 -12.33 -11.14
CA ARG A 21 -45.60 -12.44 -12.59
C ARG A 21 -44.53 -13.32 -13.21
N PRO A 22 -44.88 -14.29 -14.08
CA PRO A 22 -43.91 -15.10 -14.79
C PRO A 22 -42.88 -14.25 -15.51
N SER A 23 -41.59 -14.48 -15.23
CA SER A 23 -40.49 -13.76 -15.87
C SER A 23 -40.04 -14.51 -17.13
N ARG A 24 -39.70 -13.81 -18.19
CA ARG A 24 -39.14 -14.40 -19.42
C ARG A 24 -37.89 -15.22 -19.16
N ILE A 25 -37.19 -15.02 -18.04
CA ILE A 25 -36.01 -15.77 -17.64
C ILE A 25 -36.36 -17.13 -17.04
N ASP A 26 -37.58 -17.35 -16.58
CA ASP A 26 -37.96 -18.57 -15.83
C ASP A 26 -37.76 -19.84 -16.66
N ALA A 27 -38.01 -19.79 -17.97
CA ALA A 27 -37.72 -20.90 -18.87
C ALA A 27 -36.22 -21.29 -18.93
N TYR A 28 -35.34 -20.34 -18.65
CA TYR A 28 -33.88 -20.53 -18.71
C TYR A 28 -33.24 -20.74 -17.33
N ARG A 29 -34.02 -20.62 -16.26
CA ARG A 29 -33.56 -20.71 -14.86
C ARG A 29 -32.78 -22.01 -14.56
N PRO A 30 -33.21 -23.21 -15.00
CA PRO A 30 -32.46 -24.44 -14.79
C PRO A 30 -31.07 -24.41 -15.42
N PHE A 31 -30.97 -23.93 -16.67
CA PHE A 31 -29.71 -23.76 -17.38
C PHE A 31 -28.80 -22.75 -16.67
N ILE A 32 -29.33 -21.60 -16.25
CA ILE A 32 -28.60 -20.55 -15.54
C ILE A 32 -28.02 -21.10 -14.22
N LEU A 33 -28.82 -21.77 -13.42
CA LEU A 33 -28.37 -22.32 -12.13
C LEU A 33 -27.32 -23.41 -12.32
N ALA A 34 -27.51 -24.32 -13.28
CA ALA A 34 -26.52 -25.37 -13.58
C ALA A 34 -25.19 -24.75 -14.07
N THR A 35 -25.27 -23.70 -14.90
CA THR A 35 -24.07 -23.00 -15.40
C THR A 35 -23.35 -22.25 -14.29
N LEU A 36 -24.07 -21.56 -13.40
CA LEU A 36 -23.50 -20.86 -12.26
C LEU A 36 -22.92 -21.80 -11.19
N ALA A 37 -23.51 -23.00 -11.02
CA ALA A 37 -22.96 -24.03 -10.15
C ALA A 37 -21.60 -24.54 -10.67
N LYS A 38 -21.47 -24.71 -12.00
CA LYS A 38 -20.23 -25.14 -12.64
C LYS A 38 -19.19 -24.02 -12.75
N PHE A 39 -19.64 -22.78 -12.96
CA PHE A 39 -18.80 -21.59 -13.16
C PHE A 39 -19.27 -20.41 -12.28
N PRO A 40 -19.02 -20.43 -10.96
CA PRO A 40 -19.54 -19.43 -10.04
C PRO A 40 -19.12 -17.98 -10.36
N ALA A 41 -17.92 -17.81 -10.93
CA ALA A 41 -17.34 -16.51 -11.29
C ALA A 41 -17.80 -15.99 -12.68
N LEU A 42 -18.66 -16.73 -13.41
CA LEU A 42 -19.10 -16.34 -14.74
C LEU A 42 -19.82 -14.98 -14.70
N THR A 43 -19.43 -14.05 -15.58
CA THR A 43 -20.05 -12.71 -15.62
C THR A 43 -21.50 -12.79 -16.11
N ALA A 44 -22.36 -11.89 -15.62
CA ALA A 44 -23.74 -11.81 -16.07
C ALA A 44 -23.85 -11.50 -17.59
N ALA A 45 -22.92 -10.71 -18.13
CA ALA A 45 -22.85 -10.42 -19.57
C ALA A 45 -22.58 -11.67 -20.42
N ARG A 46 -21.64 -12.52 -20.00
CA ARG A 46 -21.38 -13.79 -20.71
C ARG A 46 -22.56 -14.74 -20.60
N LEU A 47 -23.16 -14.81 -19.40
CA LEU A 47 -24.35 -15.65 -19.20
C LEU A 47 -25.55 -15.16 -20.02
N HIS A 48 -25.73 -13.84 -20.18
CA HIS A 48 -26.74 -13.24 -21.06
C HIS A 48 -26.55 -13.67 -22.52
N ALA A 49 -25.31 -13.62 -23.02
CA ALA A 49 -25.00 -14.10 -24.37
C ALA A 49 -25.34 -15.59 -24.56
N MET A 50 -24.97 -16.46 -23.58
CA MET A 50 -25.25 -17.90 -23.62
C MET A 50 -26.75 -18.22 -23.59
N VAL A 51 -27.55 -17.43 -22.88
CA VAL A 51 -29.02 -17.58 -22.84
C VAL A 51 -29.66 -16.98 -24.10
N GLY A 52 -29.09 -15.89 -24.64
CA GLY A 52 -29.47 -15.33 -25.94
C GLY A 52 -29.32 -16.31 -27.10
N GLU A 53 -28.21 -17.08 -27.14
CA GLU A 53 -28.01 -18.19 -28.08
C GLU A 53 -29.12 -19.27 -27.99
N ARG A 54 -29.87 -19.31 -26.88
CA ARG A 54 -30.99 -20.23 -26.60
C ARG A 54 -32.35 -19.58 -26.77
N GLY A 55 -32.39 -18.37 -27.35
CA GLY A 55 -33.63 -17.67 -27.69
C GLY A 55 -34.13 -16.69 -26.63
N TYR A 56 -33.35 -16.36 -25.60
CA TYR A 56 -33.74 -15.31 -24.65
C TYR A 56 -33.67 -13.92 -25.32
N VAL A 57 -34.74 -13.19 -25.27
CA VAL A 57 -34.87 -11.79 -25.75
C VAL A 57 -35.18 -10.89 -24.58
N GLY A 58 -34.19 -10.30 -23.97
CA GLY A 58 -34.31 -9.37 -22.86
C GLY A 58 -33.13 -8.41 -22.79
N CYS A 59 -33.32 -7.23 -22.17
CA CYS A 59 -32.20 -6.29 -22.04
C CYS A 59 -31.17 -6.75 -20.99
N ASP A 60 -29.92 -6.45 -21.26
CA ASP A 60 -28.77 -6.82 -20.41
C ASP A 60 -28.90 -6.27 -18.98
N SER A 61 -29.37 -5.04 -18.80
CA SER A 61 -29.52 -4.42 -17.47
C SER A 61 -30.52 -5.17 -16.58
N HIS A 62 -31.69 -5.54 -17.13
CA HIS A 62 -32.67 -6.31 -16.40
C HIS A 62 -32.20 -7.73 -16.11
N PHE A 63 -31.53 -8.35 -17.08
CA PHE A 63 -30.92 -9.68 -16.92
C PHE A 63 -29.90 -9.68 -15.77
N ARG A 64 -29.01 -8.69 -15.71
CA ARG A 64 -28.03 -8.55 -14.60
C ARG A 64 -28.69 -8.49 -13.24
N HIS A 65 -29.80 -7.74 -13.13
CA HIS A 65 -30.55 -7.64 -11.88
C HIS A 65 -31.10 -9.00 -11.46
N LEU A 66 -31.75 -9.71 -12.38
CA LEU A 66 -32.30 -11.05 -12.12
C LEU A 66 -31.20 -12.09 -11.76
N ILE A 67 -30.05 -12.04 -12.45
CA ILE A 67 -28.92 -12.93 -12.13
C ILE A 67 -28.32 -12.63 -10.76
N ALA A 68 -28.30 -11.37 -10.32
CA ALA A 68 -27.84 -11.02 -8.97
C ALA A 68 -28.69 -11.66 -7.87
N GLU A 69 -29.99 -11.90 -8.12
CA GLU A 69 -30.90 -12.60 -7.20
C GLU A 69 -30.74 -14.12 -7.30
N LEU A 70 -30.56 -14.65 -8.52
CA LEU A 70 -30.44 -16.09 -8.77
C LEU A 70 -29.07 -16.68 -8.42
N ARG A 71 -28.01 -15.84 -8.39
CA ARG A 71 -26.65 -16.30 -8.13
C ARG A 71 -26.54 -16.86 -6.73
N PRO A 72 -26.11 -18.15 -6.58
CA PRO A 72 -25.82 -18.70 -5.25
C PRO A 72 -24.80 -17.81 -4.54
N ARG A 73 -25.15 -17.28 -3.40
CA ARG A 73 -24.21 -16.55 -2.55
C ARG A 73 -23.55 -17.59 -1.64
N PRO A 74 -22.23 -17.73 -1.69
CA PRO A 74 -21.55 -18.54 -0.69
C PRO A 74 -21.90 -17.98 0.69
N PRO A 75 -22.05 -18.84 1.72
CA PRO A 75 -22.28 -18.38 3.07
C PRO A 75 -21.17 -17.37 3.42
N ALA A 76 -21.55 -16.28 4.06
CA ALA A 76 -20.59 -15.28 4.48
C ALA A 76 -19.57 -15.93 5.40
N GLU A 77 -18.31 -15.97 5.00
CA GLU A 77 -17.24 -16.42 5.88
C GLU A 77 -17.16 -15.48 7.08
N ALA A 78 -17.20 -16.05 8.27
CA ALA A 78 -16.99 -15.29 9.49
C ALA A 78 -15.53 -14.89 9.58
N TYR A 79 -15.24 -13.63 9.25
CA TYR A 79 -13.89 -13.09 9.40
C TYR A 79 -13.63 -12.72 10.85
N LEU A 80 -12.65 -13.37 11.46
CA LEU A 80 -12.14 -12.93 12.76
C LEU A 80 -11.52 -11.54 12.60
N ARG A 81 -11.98 -10.60 13.38
CA ARG A 81 -11.37 -9.26 13.47
C ARG A 81 -10.02 -9.42 14.16
N LEU A 82 -8.94 -9.40 13.38
CA LEU A 82 -7.59 -9.45 13.92
C LEU A 82 -7.33 -8.15 14.70
N ARG A 83 -7.29 -8.23 16.01
CA ARG A 83 -6.82 -7.15 16.87
C ARG A 83 -5.31 -7.26 16.99
N THR A 84 -4.63 -6.13 16.85
CA THR A 84 -3.18 -6.01 17.06
C THR A 84 -2.94 -5.25 18.35
N LEU A 85 -1.94 -5.67 19.08
CA LEU A 85 -1.52 -4.95 20.29
C LEU A 85 -0.84 -3.61 19.93
N PRO A 86 -0.81 -2.65 20.85
CA PRO A 86 -0.06 -1.40 20.66
C PRO A 86 1.42 -1.67 20.34
N GLY A 87 1.97 -1.03 19.33
CA GLY A 87 3.36 -1.17 18.91
C GLY A 87 3.74 -2.52 18.29
N GLU A 88 2.79 -3.45 18.15
CA GLU A 88 3.06 -4.78 17.62
C GLU A 88 3.38 -4.76 16.14
N GLN A 89 2.60 -4.06 15.32
CA GLN A 89 2.63 -4.25 13.87
C GLN A 89 2.36 -2.96 13.09
N ALA A 90 3.10 -2.76 12.01
CA ALA A 90 2.76 -1.82 10.95
C ALA A 90 2.56 -2.55 9.61
N GLN A 91 1.82 -1.93 8.70
CA GLN A 91 1.67 -2.37 7.30
C GLN A 91 2.30 -1.35 6.38
N VAL A 92 3.08 -1.83 5.41
CA VAL A 92 3.82 -1.00 4.46
C VAL A 92 3.43 -1.36 3.05
N ASP A 93 3.17 -0.34 2.23
CA ASP A 93 2.90 -0.54 0.81
C ASP A 93 3.31 0.68 -0.02
N TRP A 94 3.54 0.43 -1.32
CA TRP A 94 3.69 1.45 -2.34
C TRP A 94 2.38 1.69 -3.07
N ALA A 95 2.11 2.96 -3.38
CA ALA A 95 0.98 3.32 -4.23
C ALA A 95 1.39 4.30 -5.33
N HIS A 96 0.95 4.05 -6.55
CA HIS A 96 1.21 4.93 -7.68
C HIS A 96 0.14 6.04 -7.73
N PHE A 97 0.60 7.30 -7.79
CA PHE A 97 -0.24 8.51 -7.81
C PHE A 97 -0.13 9.31 -9.10
N GLY A 98 0.17 8.64 -10.21
CA GLY A 98 0.36 9.30 -11.50
C GLY A 98 1.81 9.69 -11.73
N HIS A 99 2.04 10.85 -12.35
CA HIS A 99 3.37 11.31 -12.73
C HIS A 99 3.53 12.79 -12.40
N LEU A 100 4.74 13.17 -12.03
CA LEU A 100 5.14 14.55 -11.80
C LEU A 100 6.09 14.99 -12.92
N ALA A 101 5.89 16.20 -13.44
CA ALA A 101 6.85 16.84 -14.34
C ALA A 101 8.03 17.38 -13.52
N VAL A 102 9.24 16.97 -13.88
CA VAL A 102 10.48 17.44 -13.26
C VAL A 102 11.40 17.92 -14.38
N GLY A 103 11.51 19.24 -14.54
CA GLY A 103 12.16 19.84 -15.69
C GLY A 103 11.48 19.42 -17.00
N ARG A 104 12.23 18.77 -17.90
CA ARG A 104 11.71 18.21 -19.18
C ARG A 104 11.25 16.75 -19.07
N ALA A 105 11.47 16.11 -17.95
CA ALA A 105 11.15 14.68 -17.75
C ALA A 105 9.81 14.51 -17.02
N ARG A 106 9.12 13.38 -17.30
CA ARG A 106 7.94 12.95 -16.58
C ARG A 106 8.30 11.73 -15.73
N ARG A 107 8.30 11.90 -14.42
CA ARG A 107 8.70 10.88 -13.45
C ARG A 107 7.47 10.27 -12.78
N PRO A 108 7.46 8.97 -12.45
CA PRO A 108 6.36 8.37 -11.69
C PRO A 108 6.30 9.01 -10.30
N LEU A 109 5.09 9.26 -9.81
CA LEU A 109 4.85 9.72 -8.45
C LEU A 109 4.42 8.52 -7.61
N MET A 110 5.32 8.07 -6.74
CA MET A 110 5.14 6.91 -5.88
C MET A 110 4.96 7.36 -4.43
N ALA A 111 3.95 6.85 -3.76
CA ALA A 111 3.72 7.11 -2.34
C ALA A 111 4.16 5.89 -1.52
N PHE A 112 5.09 6.10 -0.60
CA PHE A 112 5.38 5.17 0.50
C PHE A 112 4.37 5.41 1.60
N VAL A 113 3.66 4.38 2.00
CA VAL A 113 2.63 4.44 3.04
C VAL A 113 2.95 3.41 4.10
N MET A 114 3.10 3.86 5.35
CA MET A 114 3.18 2.99 6.53
C MET A 114 2.02 3.30 7.47
N VAL A 115 1.33 2.26 7.92
CA VAL A 115 0.18 2.39 8.83
C VAL A 115 0.40 1.53 10.05
N LEU A 116 0.41 2.12 11.23
CA LEU A 116 0.39 1.38 12.49
C LEU A 116 -0.92 0.61 12.62
N SER A 117 -0.80 -0.69 12.88
CA SER A 117 -1.95 -1.59 12.81
C SER A 117 -2.94 -1.44 13.96
N HIS A 118 -2.52 -0.89 15.10
CA HIS A 118 -3.40 -0.63 16.24
C HIS A 118 -4.09 0.73 16.10
N SER A 119 -3.37 1.84 16.18
CA SER A 119 -3.95 3.20 16.15
C SER A 119 -4.50 3.62 14.80
N ARG A 120 -4.04 3.01 13.71
CA ARG A 120 -4.28 3.46 12.32
C ARG A 120 -3.54 4.76 11.98
N MET A 121 -2.53 5.14 12.75
CA MET A 121 -1.69 6.29 12.42
C MET A 121 -0.99 6.05 11.09
N ILE A 122 -0.99 7.09 10.24
CA ILE A 122 -0.47 7.02 8.87
C ILE A 122 0.81 7.84 8.78
N PHE A 123 1.85 7.24 8.20
CA PHE A 123 2.97 7.95 7.61
C PHE A 123 2.84 7.89 6.09
N LEU A 124 3.04 9.03 5.43
CA LEU A 124 2.94 9.20 3.99
C LEU A 124 4.10 10.04 3.49
N ARG A 125 4.82 9.52 2.50
CA ARG A 125 5.85 10.27 1.77
C ARG A 125 5.83 9.92 0.28
N PHE A 126 6.00 10.92 -0.56
CA PHE A 126 6.09 10.77 -2.01
C PHE A 126 7.54 10.76 -2.47
N PHE A 127 7.79 9.92 -3.49
CA PHE A 127 9.07 9.74 -4.15
C PHE A 127 8.88 9.72 -5.67
N LEU A 128 9.96 9.89 -6.42
CA LEU A 128 9.96 9.82 -7.89
C LEU A 128 10.27 8.42 -8.42
N ASP A 129 10.41 7.44 -7.54
CA ASP A 129 10.61 6.02 -7.84
C ASP A 129 10.20 5.16 -6.64
N ALA A 130 10.30 3.83 -6.80
CA ALA A 130 10.09 2.86 -5.73
C ALA A 130 11.33 1.96 -5.57
N ARG A 131 12.52 2.53 -5.76
CA ARG A 131 13.80 1.83 -5.58
C ARG A 131 14.06 1.51 -4.12
N MET A 132 15.08 0.70 -3.89
CA MET A 132 15.44 0.26 -2.54
C MET A 132 15.81 1.43 -1.63
N ASP A 133 16.57 2.41 -2.12
CA ASP A 133 16.94 3.61 -1.36
C ASP A 133 15.71 4.39 -0.88
N SER A 134 14.75 4.63 -1.79
CA SER A 134 13.47 5.30 -1.46
C SER A 134 12.66 4.47 -0.45
N PHE A 135 12.73 3.14 -0.54
CA PHE A 135 12.05 2.22 0.36
C PHE A 135 12.63 2.26 1.77
N LEU A 136 13.95 2.16 1.90
CA LEU A 136 14.65 2.24 3.18
C LEU A 136 14.45 3.62 3.82
N ARG A 137 14.54 4.68 3.04
CA ARG A 137 14.29 6.05 3.49
C ARG A 137 12.87 6.22 4.03
N GLY A 138 11.86 5.69 3.31
CA GLY A 138 10.48 5.71 3.76
C GLY A 138 10.31 5.09 5.15
N HIS A 139 11.01 3.98 5.43
CA HIS A 139 11.01 3.34 6.75
C HIS A 139 11.67 4.21 7.82
N VAL A 140 12.89 4.68 7.57
CA VAL A 140 13.64 5.50 8.54
C VAL A 140 12.82 6.73 8.93
N GLU A 141 12.25 7.43 7.95
CA GLU A 141 11.45 8.63 8.22
C GLU A 141 10.11 8.32 8.90
N ALA A 142 9.50 7.16 8.58
CA ALA A 142 8.31 6.72 9.28
C ALA A 142 8.59 6.44 10.75
N PHE A 143 9.70 5.74 11.06
CA PHE A 143 10.10 5.46 12.44
C PHE A 143 10.40 6.73 13.22
N VAL A 144 11.07 7.71 12.59
CA VAL A 144 11.30 9.03 13.19
C VAL A 144 9.97 9.76 13.41
N ALA A 145 9.05 9.73 12.44
CA ALA A 145 7.75 10.39 12.57
C ALA A 145 6.86 9.77 13.65
N PHE A 146 6.99 8.47 13.91
CA PHE A 146 6.29 7.76 14.98
C PHE A 146 7.01 7.84 16.32
N ASP A 147 8.22 8.38 16.35
CA ASP A 147 9.10 8.37 17.53
C ASP A 147 9.25 6.95 18.11
N GLY A 148 9.43 5.97 17.21
CA GLY A 148 9.56 4.56 17.57
C GLY A 148 9.36 3.61 16.42
N CYS A 149 9.67 2.34 16.64
CA CYS A 149 9.62 1.28 15.64
C CYS A 149 8.62 0.18 16.06
N PRO A 150 7.70 -0.27 15.18
CA PRO A 150 6.85 -1.43 15.45
C PRO A 150 7.69 -2.71 15.50
N ARG A 151 7.23 -3.72 16.24
CA ARG A 151 7.94 -5.02 16.33
C ARG A 151 7.93 -5.78 15.01
N VAL A 152 6.87 -5.65 14.24
CA VAL A 152 6.66 -6.34 12.95
C VAL A 152 6.26 -5.34 11.87
N ALA A 153 6.91 -5.41 10.73
CA ALA A 153 6.49 -4.70 9.51
C ALA A 153 5.98 -5.72 8.49
N LEU A 154 4.70 -5.60 8.11
CA LEU A 154 4.07 -6.45 7.09
C LEU A 154 4.23 -5.84 5.70
N TYR A 155 4.66 -6.68 4.76
CA TYR A 155 4.85 -6.32 3.35
C TYR A 155 3.99 -7.20 2.45
N ASP A 156 3.23 -6.58 1.54
CA ASP A 156 2.54 -7.32 0.50
C ASP A 156 3.42 -7.45 -0.73
N ASN A 157 3.98 -8.63 -0.95
CA ASN A 157 4.62 -9.06 -2.20
C ASN A 157 5.47 -7.99 -2.93
N LEU A 158 5.99 -7.02 -2.17
CA LEU A 158 6.78 -5.92 -2.70
C LEU A 158 8.09 -6.48 -3.23
N LYS A 159 8.35 -6.31 -4.53
CA LYS A 159 9.64 -6.70 -5.15
C LYS A 159 10.85 -6.05 -4.47
N SER A 160 10.67 -4.89 -3.83
CA SER A 160 11.68 -4.23 -3.02
C SER A 160 11.98 -4.96 -1.72
N ALA A 161 11.01 -5.64 -1.12
CA ALA A 161 11.19 -6.36 0.14
C ALA A 161 11.52 -7.83 -0.05
N VAL A 162 10.88 -8.52 -1.01
CA VAL A 162 10.97 -9.97 -1.21
C VAL A 162 11.60 -10.25 -2.58
N LEU A 163 12.79 -10.84 -2.60
CA LEU A 163 13.52 -11.20 -3.81
C LEU A 163 12.95 -12.48 -4.47
N GLU A 164 12.65 -13.49 -3.67
CA GLU A 164 12.16 -14.78 -4.14
C GLU A 164 11.22 -15.41 -3.11
N ARG A 165 10.14 -16.04 -3.61
CA ARG A 165 9.37 -17.05 -2.89
C ARG A 165 9.73 -18.39 -3.49
N VAL A 166 10.49 -19.18 -2.78
CA VAL A 166 10.83 -20.54 -3.22
C VAL A 166 9.69 -21.46 -2.78
N ASP A 167 8.83 -21.82 -3.72
CA ASP A 167 7.81 -22.85 -3.54
C ASP A 167 8.49 -24.23 -3.56
N HIS A 168 9.02 -24.65 -2.43
CA HIS A 168 9.28 -26.08 -2.21
C HIS A 168 8.08 -26.67 -1.46
N VAL A 169 7.63 -27.83 -1.90
CA VAL A 169 6.42 -28.58 -1.54
C VAL A 169 6.12 -28.75 -0.03
N SER A 170 6.90 -28.16 0.87
CA SER A 170 6.69 -28.23 2.32
C SER A 170 7.27 -27.09 3.17
N GLY A 171 7.70 -25.98 2.57
CA GLY A 171 8.21 -24.85 3.35
C GLY A 171 8.62 -23.70 2.44
N SER A 172 7.80 -22.66 2.32
CA SER A 172 8.14 -21.47 1.56
C SER A 172 9.28 -20.70 2.26
N ALA A 173 10.51 -20.92 1.81
CA ALA A 173 11.62 -20.05 2.20
C ALA A 173 11.43 -18.70 1.49
N ILE A 174 11.23 -17.65 2.27
CA ILE A 174 11.11 -16.28 1.76
C ILE A 174 12.47 -15.63 1.86
N ARG A 175 12.99 -15.18 0.72
CA ARG A 175 14.26 -14.47 0.67
C ARG A 175 14.00 -12.97 0.64
N PHE A 176 14.25 -12.31 1.75
CA PHE A 176 14.22 -10.85 1.84
C PHE A 176 15.46 -10.21 1.21
N ASN A 177 15.30 -8.96 0.78
CA ASN A 177 16.42 -8.15 0.33
C ASN A 177 17.41 -7.94 1.49
N PRO A 178 18.73 -8.16 1.29
CA PRO A 178 19.76 -8.00 2.34
C PRO A 178 19.78 -6.60 2.97
N GLU A 179 19.52 -5.54 2.20
CA GLU A 179 19.49 -4.17 2.71
C GLU A 179 18.29 -3.96 3.64
N LEU A 180 17.13 -4.57 3.34
CA LEU A 180 16.00 -4.57 4.26
C LEU A 180 16.31 -5.35 5.54
N LEU A 181 17.02 -6.48 5.44
CA LEU A 181 17.45 -7.23 6.63
C LEU A 181 18.43 -6.43 7.47
N ALA A 182 19.35 -5.67 6.85
CA ALA A 182 20.26 -4.78 7.56
C ALA A 182 19.50 -3.67 8.30
N LEU A 183 18.50 -3.06 7.66
CA LEU A 183 17.60 -2.08 8.29
C LEU A 183 16.82 -2.72 9.44
N ALA A 184 16.26 -3.91 9.23
CA ALA A 184 15.48 -4.64 10.22
C ALA A 184 16.34 -4.99 11.45
N ALA A 185 17.58 -5.42 11.25
CA ALA A 185 18.52 -5.68 12.34
C ALA A 185 18.85 -4.40 13.13
N HIS A 186 19.08 -3.27 12.42
CA HIS A 186 19.40 -1.99 13.03
C HIS A 186 18.26 -1.46 13.93
N TYR A 187 17.02 -1.49 13.44
CA TYR A 187 15.84 -1.05 14.19
C TYR A 187 15.18 -2.16 15.00
N ARG A 188 15.66 -3.40 14.92
CA ARG A 188 15.21 -4.59 15.66
C ARG A 188 13.76 -5.00 15.37
N PHE A 189 13.23 -4.70 14.18
CA PHE A 189 11.91 -5.16 13.78
C PHE A 189 11.99 -6.43 12.92
N GLU A 190 10.91 -7.21 12.92
CA GLU A 190 10.76 -8.38 12.06
C GLU A 190 10.07 -7.99 10.74
N PRO A 191 10.74 -8.12 9.58
CA PRO A 191 10.06 -8.02 8.30
C PRO A 191 9.26 -9.30 8.05
N ARG A 192 7.96 -9.16 7.79
CA ARG A 192 7.07 -10.30 7.56
C ARG A 192 6.26 -10.09 6.28
N PRO A 193 6.21 -11.07 5.36
CA PRO A 193 5.34 -10.99 4.20
C PRO A 193 3.90 -11.30 4.61
N VAL A 194 2.94 -10.68 3.94
CA VAL A 194 1.54 -11.08 4.06
C VAL A 194 1.36 -12.47 3.45
N ALA A 195 0.67 -13.35 4.16
CA ALA A 195 0.39 -14.70 3.67
C ALA A 195 -0.53 -14.65 2.42
N VAL A 196 -0.25 -15.53 1.45
CA VAL A 196 -1.09 -15.70 0.26
C VAL A 196 -2.52 -16.05 0.69
N ALA A 197 -3.52 -15.42 0.09
CA ALA A 197 -4.96 -15.59 0.37
C ALA A 197 -5.49 -15.07 1.71
N ARG A 198 -4.69 -14.35 2.51
CA ARG A 198 -5.16 -13.68 3.74
C ARG A 198 -5.35 -12.18 3.55
N GLY A 199 -6.23 -11.78 2.63
CA GLY A 199 -6.56 -10.36 2.35
C GLY A 199 -6.99 -9.56 3.58
N ASN A 200 -7.47 -10.22 4.63
CA ASN A 200 -7.85 -9.59 5.90
C ASN A 200 -6.66 -8.96 6.65
N GLU A 201 -5.45 -9.50 6.47
CA GLU A 201 -4.26 -8.96 7.12
C GLU A 201 -3.80 -7.65 6.46
N LYS A 202 -3.99 -7.50 5.14
CA LYS A 202 -3.55 -6.32 4.35
C LYS A 202 -4.53 -5.14 4.33
N GLY A 203 -5.78 -5.36 4.65
CA GLY A 203 -6.88 -4.38 4.45
C GLY A 203 -6.71 -3.03 5.15
N ARG A 204 -5.68 -2.83 5.98
CA ARG A 204 -5.43 -1.56 6.70
C ARG A 204 -4.69 -0.57 5.82
N VAL A 205 -3.58 -0.98 5.20
CA VAL A 205 -2.81 -0.10 4.31
C VAL A 205 -3.57 0.20 3.02
N GLU A 206 -4.30 -0.76 2.46
CA GLU A 206 -5.14 -0.53 1.27
C GLU A 206 -6.24 0.50 1.53
N ARG A 207 -6.91 0.43 2.69
CA ARG A 207 -7.90 1.44 3.12
C ARG A 207 -7.25 2.81 3.34
N ALA A 208 -6.05 2.85 3.90
CA ALA A 208 -5.30 4.09 4.06
C ALA A 208 -4.92 4.70 2.71
N ILE A 209 -4.44 3.90 1.75
CA ILE A 209 -4.14 4.36 0.40
C ILE A 209 -5.38 4.94 -0.29
N ARG A 210 -6.54 4.28 -0.18
CA ARG A 210 -7.80 4.82 -0.68
C ARG A 210 -8.15 6.15 -0.01
N PHE A 211 -8.08 6.21 1.31
CA PHE A 211 -8.32 7.43 2.07
C PHE A 211 -7.36 8.56 1.69
N ILE A 212 -6.08 8.26 1.45
CA ILE A 212 -5.10 9.22 0.94
C ILE A 212 -5.51 9.74 -0.45
N ARG A 213 -5.93 8.85 -1.36
CA ARG A 213 -6.37 9.25 -2.71
C ARG A 213 -7.56 10.20 -2.65
N ASP A 214 -8.57 9.85 -1.86
CA ASP A 214 -9.85 10.55 -1.83
C ASP A 214 -9.82 11.81 -0.96
N SER A 215 -9.09 11.79 0.17
CA SER A 215 -9.12 12.87 1.16
C SER A 215 -7.89 13.79 1.16
N PHE A 216 -6.74 13.31 0.63
CA PHE A 216 -5.53 14.10 0.56
C PHE A 216 -5.22 14.55 -0.87
N PHE A 217 -5.14 13.60 -1.81
CA PHE A 217 -4.53 13.85 -3.12
C PHE A 217 -5.53 14.40 -4.16
N ALA A 218 -6.79 13.99 -4.12
CA ALA A 218 -7.81 14.44 -5.06
C ALA A 218 -7.98 15.96 -5.04
N GLY A 219 -7.81 16.60 -6.20
CA GLY A 219 -7.94 18.05 -6.34
C GLY A 219 -6.85 18.87 -5.66
N ARG A 220 -5.74 18.28 -5.24
CA ARG A 220 -4.65 18.98 -4.56
C ARG A 220 -3.71 19.67 -5.54
N SER A 221 -3.34 20.90 -5.22
CA SER A 221 -2.31 21.66 -5.92
C SER A 221 -1.03 21.69 -5.10
N PHE A 222 0.10 21.53 -5.75
CA PHE A 222 1.44 21.62 -5.17
C PHE A 222 2.42 22.07 -6.25
N THR A 223 3.53 22.71 -5.84
CA THR A 223 4.53 23.29 -6.74
C THR A 223 5.59 22.26 -7.16
N ASP A 224 6.04 21.45 -6.22
CA ASP A 224 7.08 20.45 -6.41
C ASP A 224 6.93 19.28 -5.41
N LEU A 225 7.84 18.32 -5.46
CA LEU A 225 7.84 17.16 -4.55
C LEU A 225 8.07 17.53 -3.07
N PRO A 226 8.99 18.45 -2.71
CA PRO A 226 9.14 18.97 -1.36
C PRO A 226 7.85 19.58 -0.79
N ASP A 227 7.18 20.42 -1.55
CA ASP A 227 5.90 21.03 -1.15
C ASP A 227 4.81 19.96 -0.94
N LEU A 228 4.68 19.02 -1.88
CA LEU A 228 3.74 17.91 -1.72
C LEU A 228 4.02 17.11 -0.44
N ASN A 229 5.27 16.85 -0.12
CA ASN A 229 5.66 16.12 1.09
C ASN A 229 5.41 16.93 2.37
N ALA A 230 5.62 18.25 2.35
CA ALA A 230 5.28 19.13 3.46
C ALA A 230 3.76 19.13 3.73
N GLN A 231 2.96 19.23 2.67
CA GLN A 231 1.50 19.13 2.74
C GLN A 231 1.03 17.76 3.24
N ALA A 232 1.67 16.66 2.80
CA ALA A 232 1.37 15.30 3.23
C ALA A 232 1.63 15.13 4.73
N ARG A 233 2.77 15.63 5.23
CA ARG A 233 3.10 15.61 6.66
C ARG A 233 2.06 16.37 7.48
N THR A 234 1.70 17.58 7.07
CA THR A 234 0.68 18.39 7.75
C THR A 234 -0.67 17.66 7.78
N TRP A 235 -1.07 17.05 6.67
CA TRP A 235 -2.31 16.30 6.59
C TRP A 235 -2.29 15.03 7.46
N CYS A 236 -1.18 14.29 7.53
CA CYS A 236 -1.03 13.13 8.38
C CYS A 236 -1.16 13.47 9.85
N LEU A 237 -0.50 14.58 10.27
CA LEU A 237 -0.51 15.06 11.65
C LEU A 237 -1.81 15.79 12.04
N GLY A 238 -2.58 16.28 11.07
CA GLY A 238 -3.87 16.96 11.27
C GLY A 238 -5.03 16.03 10.92
N LYS A 239 -5.68 16.29 9.79
CA LYS A 239 -6.93 15.63 9.37
C LYS A 239 -6.90 14.10 9.45
N ALA A 240 -5.78 13.47 9.11
CA ALA A 240 -5.67 12.01 9.18
C ALA A 240 -5.58 11.49 10.63
N ALA A 241 -4.90 12.22 11.52
CA ALA A 241 -4.79 11.85 12.91
C ALA A 241 -6.05 12.19 13.72
N ASP A 242 -6.76 13.24 13.34
CA ASP A 242 -7.95 13.72 14.08
C ASP A 242 -9.24 12.96 13.71
N ARG A 243 -9.17 12.01 12.73
CA ARG A 243 -10.33 11.19 12.40
C ARG A 243 -10.68 10.21 13.52
N PRO A 244 -11.96 9.77 13.63
CA PRO A 244 -12.37 8.75 14.59
C PRO A 244 -11.55 7.45 14.42
N TRP A 245 -11.15 6.86 15.55
CA TRP A 245 -10.48 5.56 15.57
C TRP A 245 -11.47 4.43 15.27
N PRO A 246 -11.17 3.49 14.35
CA PRO A 246 -12.13 2.46 13.92
C PRO A 246 -12.52 1.43 15.00
N GLU A 247 -11.77 1.33 16.09
CA GLU A 247 -12.08 0.40 17.18
C GLU A 247 -13.02 1.05 18.21
N ASP A 248 -12.91 2.40 18.37
CA ASP A 248 -13.76 3.21 19.22
C ASP A 248 -13.89 4.62 18.61
N SER A 249 -15.05 4.95 18.08
CA SER A 249 -15.30 6.22 17.41
C SER A 249 -15.35 7.44 18.34
N THR A 250 -15.35 7.24 19.65
CA THR A 250 -15.28 8.33 20.66
C THR A 250 -13.85 8.84 20.83
N VAL A 251 -12.87 8.07 20.37
CA VAL A 251 -11.44 8.35 20.44
C VAL A 251 -10.92 8.68 19.04
N SER A 252 -10.01 9.65 18.94
CA SER A 252 -9.32 9.95 17.68
C SER A 252 -8.16 8.98 17.43
N VAL A 253 -7.73 8.86 16.16
CA VAL A 253 -6.50 8.14 15.81
C VAL A 253 -5.28 8.72 16.53
N ARG A 254 -5.25 10.05 16.76
CA ARG A 254 -4.20 10.73 17.51
C ARG A 254 -4.12 10.21 18.96
N GLU A 255 -5.23 10.15 19.66
CA GLU A 255 -5.28 9.66 21.04
C GLU A 255 -4.91 8.17 21.12
N ALA A 256 -5.43 7.36 20.19
CA ALA A 256 -5.05 5.96 20.07
C ALA A 256 -3.54 5.80 19.79
N PHE A 257 -2.95 6.70 18.98
CA PHE A 257 -1.51 6.69 18.70
C PHE A 257 -0.69 7.09 19.93
N GLN A 258 -1.11 8.09 20.70
CA GLN A 258 -0.43 8.47 21.94
C GLN A 258 -0.35 7.30 22.95
N ALA A 259 -1.40 6.48 23.00
CA ALA A 259 -1.40 5.27 23.79
C ALA A 259 -0.49 4.17 23.19
N GLU A 260 -0.50 4.01 21.85
CA GLU A 260 0.33 3.02 21.12
C GLU A 260 1.81 3.36 21.16
N ASN A 261 2.19 4.63 21.10
CA ASN A 261 3.58 5.08 21.03
C ASN A 261 4.44 4.49 22.16
N ARG A 262 3.88 4.35 23.39
CA ARG A 262 4.56 3.71 24.52
C ARG A 262 4.90 2.23 24.29
N GLY A 263 4.23 1.57 23.35
CA GLY A 263 4.45 0.18 23.00
C GLY A 263 5.44 -0.01 21.85
N LEU A 264 5.80 1.07 21.14
CA LEU A 264 6.82 1.04 20.08
C LEU A 264 8.21 0.82 20.71
N MET A 265 9.08 0.17 19.95
CA MET A 265 10.49 0.03 20.35
C MET A 265 11.21 1.37 20.18
N ALA A 266 12.06 1.71 21.16
CA ALA A 266 12.86 2.92 21.09
C ALA A 266 13.78 2.92 19.88
N LEU A 267 13.94 4.09 19.25
CA LEU A 267 14.87 4.27 18.15
C LEU A 267 16.33 4.06 18.62
N PRO A 268 17.20 3.52 17.76
CA PRO A 268 18.63 3.46 18.07
C PRO A 268 19.23 4.88 18.14
N GLU A 269 20.27 5.05 18.92
CA GLU A 269 20.97 6.34 19.10
C GLU A 269 21.55 6.86 17.77
N THR A 270 22.00 5.96 16.91
CA THR A 270 22.53 6.30 15.58
C THR A 270 21.51 6.02 14.51
N ALA A 271 21.29 6.97 13.60
CA ALA A 271 20.43 6.75 12.45
C ALA A 271 21.01 5.68 11.51
N PHE A 272 20.16 4.90 10.87
CA PHE A 272 20.58 3.99 9.81
C PHE A 272 21.20 4.78 8.65
N ALA A 273 22.38 4.36 8.22
CA ALA A 273 23.07 5.02 7.12
C ALA A 273 22.32 4.76 5.80
N LEU A 274 21.54 5.74 5.39
CA LEU A 274 20.89 5.76 4.08
C LEU A 274 21.90 6.22 3.05
N GLY A 275 22.08 5.47 1.98
CA GLY A 275 22.93 5.87 0.86
C GLY A 275 23.41 4.69 0.05
N GLU A 276 23.48 4.91 -1.24
CA GLU A 276 24.05 3.94 -2.17
C GLU A 276 25.56 3.85 -1.94
N ARG A 277 26.08 2.64 -1.66
CA ARG A 277 27.51 2.39 -1.52
C ARG A 277 28.01 1.62 -2.74
N VAL A 278 28.81 2.29 -3.56
CA VAL A 278 29.37 1.71 -4.79
C VAL A 278 30.87 1.79 -4.76
N ALA A 279 31.53 0.70 -5.11
CA ALA A 279 32.98 0.71 -5.37
C ALA A 279 33.23 1.25 -6.79
N VAL A 280 33.97 2.35 -6.89
CA VAL A 280 34.26 3.02 -8.17
C VAL A 280 35.77 3.08 -8.39
N LYS A 281 36.21 2.63 -9.56
CA LYS A 281 37.62 2.76 -9.97
C LYS A 281 37.89 4.16 -10.50
N VAL A 282 38.81 4.88 -9.86
CA VAL A 282 39.31 6.17 -10.36
C VAL A 282 40.15 5.93 -11.62
N GLY A 283 39.83 6.65 -12.69
CA GLY A 283 40.51 6.54 -13.98
C GLY A 283 41.93 7.16 -13.96
N LYS A 284 42.38 7.66 -15.11
CA LYS A 284 43.64 8.40 -15.25
C LYS A 284 43.50 9.87 -14.77
N THR A 285 42.28 10.36 -14.68
CA THR A 285 41.90 11.69 -14.19
C THR A 285 41.42 11.59 -12.74
N PRO A 286 41.60 12.64 -11.91
CA PRO A 286 41.21 12.60 -10.49
C PRO A 286 39.70 12.80 -10.29
N TYR A 287 38.88 11.93 -10.92
CA TYR A 287 37.44 11.95 -10.82
C TYR A 287 36.88 10.53 -10.63
N VAL A 288 35.84 10.41 -9.83
CA VAL A 288 34.97 9.23 -9.76
C VAL A 288 33.67 9.55 -10.53
N ARG A 289 33.25 8.63 -11.38
CA ARG A 289 31.99 8.75 -12.09
C ARG A 289 30.89 8.04 -11.30
N PHE A 290 29.85 8.78 -10.92
CA PHE A 290 28.71 8.27 -10.19
C PHE A 290 27.43 8.97 -10.70
N ASP A 291 26.37 8.20 -10.96
CA ASP A 291 25.05 8.70 -11.41
C ASP A 291 25.16 9.70 -12.60
N THR A 292 25.98 9.33 -13.61
CA THR A 292 26.31 10.10 -14.82
C THR A 292 27.11 11.38 -14.63
N ASN A 293 27.44 11.75 -13.39
CA ASN A 293 28.24 12.93 -13.04
C ASN A 293 29.67 12.54 -12.63
N ASP A 294 30.62 13.46 -12.79
CA ASP A 294 32.01 13.30 -12.41
C ASP A 294 32.32 14.13 -11.15
N TYR A 295 32.80 13.47 -10.10
CA TYR A 295 33.11 14.07 -8.80
C TYR A 295 34.62 14.05 -8.57
N SER A 296 35.21 15.20 -8.25
CA SER A 296 36.65 15.31 -8.05
C SER A 296 37.13 14.58 -6.78
N VAL A 297 38.33 14.01 -6.87
CA VAL A 297 39.02 13.39 -5.76
C VAL A 297 40.51 13.87 -5.72
N PRO A 298 41.22 13.75 -4.60
CA PRO A 298 42.66 14.05 -4.58
C PRO A 298 43.43 13.25 -5.63
N HIS A 299 44.28 13.92 -6.39
CA HIS A 299 45.05 13.32 -7.48
C HIS A 299 45.94 12.12 -7.05
N THR A 300 46.29 12.05 -5.76
CA THR A 300 47.04 10.93 -5.17
C THR A 300 46.29 9.60 -5.16
N HIS A 301 44.97 9.64 -5.46
CA HIS A 301 44.08 8.45 -5.46
C HIS A 301 43.72 7.98 -6.88
N VAL A 302 44.38 8.52 -7.91
CA VAL A 302 44.21 8.06 -9.32
C VAL A 302 44.58 6.57 -9.42
N ARG A 303 43.82 5.81 -10.22
CA ARG A 303 43.91 4.37 -10.45
C ARG A 303 43.57 3.48 -9.24
N ARG A 304 43.12 4.05 -8.13
CA ARG A 304 42.60 3.28 -6.97
C ARG A 304 41.10 2.99 -7.13
N THR A 305 40.64 1.98 -6.41
CA THR A 305 39.21 1.71 -6.21
C THR A 305 38.80 2.36 -4.90
N LEU A 306 37.84 3.29 -4.98
CA LEU A 306 37.33 4.05 -3.83
C LEU A 306 35.86 3.67 -3.60
N ALA A 307 35.38 3.87 -2.38
CA ALA A 307 33.96 3.73 -2.07
C ALA A 307 33.27 5.08 -2.25
N VAL A 308 32.22 5.11 -3.07
CA VAL A 308 31.29 6.24 -3.15
C VAL A 308 30.11 5.95 -2.26
N LEU A 309 29.81 6.86 -1.35
CA LEU A 309 28.64 6.85 -0.50
C LEU A 309 27.75 8.05 -0.92
N ALA A 310 26.60 7.78 -1.50
CA ALA A 310 25.72 8.83 -2.00
C ALA A 310 24.35 8.77 -1.35
N ASP A 311 23.88 9.89 -0.81
CA ASP A 311 22.51 10.13 -0.39
C ASP A 311 21.81 11.12 -1.34
N GLU A 312 20.65 11.68 -0.95
CA GLU A 312 19.93 12.65 -1.79
C GLU A 312 20.68 13.97 -1.99
N GLN A 313 21.54 14.34 -1.06
CA GLN A 313 22.18 15.66 -1.03
C GLN A 313 23.67 15.61 -1.29
N TRP A 314 24.32 14.52 -0.90
CA TRP A 314 25.77 14.41 -0.85
C TRP A 314 26.29 13.16 -1.54
N VAL A 315 27.40 13.32 -2.22
CA VAL A 315 28.25 12.25 -2.72
C VAL A 315 29.57 12.34 -1.95
N ARG A 316 29.84 11.31 -1.13
CA ARG A 316 31.04 11.21 -0.31
C ARG A 316 31.96 10.14 -0.90
N VAL A 317 33.21 10.44 -1.06
CA VAL A 317 34.19 9.50 -1.61
C VAL A 317 35.16 9.11 -0.50
N LEU A 318 35.30 7.79 -0.27
CA LEU A 318 36.07 7.23 0.83
C LEU A 318 37.16 6.28 0.32
N ASP A 319 38.34 6.29 1.00
CA ASP A 319 39.33 5.24 0.93
C ASP A 319 39.37 4.50 2.29
N GLY A 320 38.77 3.30 2.32
CA GLY A 320 38.46 2.61 3.57
C GLY A 320 37.49 3.39 4.46
N ALA A 321 37.96 3.83 5.64
CA ALA A 321 37.21 4.63 6.59
C ALA A 321 37.45 6.15 6.44
N ILE A 322 38.41 6.56 5.59
CA ILE A 322 38.80 7.97 5.44
C ILE A 322 37.94 8.65 4.34
N GLU A 323 37.27 9.73 4.69
CA GLU A 323 36.55 10.57 3.71
C GLU A 323 37.58 11.47 2.99
N LEU A 324 37.70 11.29 1.66
CA LEU A 324 38.62 12.01 0.79
C LEU A 324 38.00 13.28 0.20
N ALA A 325 36.70 13.22 -0.11
CA ALA A 325 35.96 14.30 -0.74
C ALA A 325 34.46 14.19 -0.44
N ARG A 326 33.78 15.34 -0.43
CA ARG A 326 32.33 15.47 -0.29
C ARG A 326 31.81 16.50 -1.29
N HIS A 327 30.84 16.10 -2.07
CA HIS A 327 30.23 16.96 -3.10
C HIS A 327 28.72 16.98 -2.93
N ARG A 328 28.07 18.05 -3.37
CA ARG A 328 26.61 18.02 -3.56
C ARG A 328 26.27 17.09 -4.70
N ARG A 329 25.24 16.27 -4.50
CA ARG A 329 24.70 15.40 -5.56
C ARG A 329 24.02 16.28 -6.62
N CYS A 330 24.42 16.12 -7.88
CA CYS A 330 23.85 16.83 -9.03
C CYS A 330 22.85 15.95 -9.77
#